data_ee07e6e2376a84eaafd1725496431dd7
#
_entry.id   ee07e6e2376a84eaafd1725496431dd7
#
_cell.length_a   1.000
_cell.length_b   1.000
_cell.length_c   1.000
_cell.angle_alpha   90.00
_cell.angle_beta   90.00
_cell.angle_gamma   90.00
#
_symmetry.space_group_name_H-M   'P 1'
#
loop_
_entity.id
_entity.type
_entity.pdbx_description
1 polymer ?
#
loop_
_entity_poly.entity_id
_entity_poly.type
_entity_poly.pdbx_seq_one_letter_code
_entity_poly.pdbx_strand_id
1 'polypeptide(L)'
;MRPIPGARPPDPKDLVRVRDRLTFLYVERCTINRDSNAITVADGHGIAHVPAAALSVLLLGPGVRITHSAVSVLSESGSTIVWVGENGVRYYAHGTPPSRSSRLLEAQARAVSDPSMRLTVARNMYLMRFAGEDVSKLSLQQLRGREGARVRRLYREHSQRTGVPWDRREYDPDDFDDGSVVNQALSAANSAIYGVVHAVIVALGCSPGLGFVHNGTYRSFVYDIADLYKANLTIPIAFDVAASPTDEAVGTAARKAVRDAVREFRLLERCVADIKQLLSVSGALAIEDDDDLIVDDLRLWDDREGTVAAGVSYEESDSW
;
A
#
# COMPACT_ATOMS: atom_id res chain seq x y z
N MET A 1 -33.73 41.67 -8.92
CA MET A 1 -32.31 41.43 -9.22
C MET A 1 -32.21 40.00 -9.76
N ARG A 2 -31.86 39.80 -11.04
CA ARG A 2 -31.65 38.44 -11.56
C ARG A 2 -30.34 37.93 -11.00
N PRO A 3 -30.29 36.69 -10.48
CA PRO A 3 -29.02 36.14 -10.01
C PRO A 3 -28.08 36.00 -11.22
N ILE A 4 -26.88 36.54 -11.10
CA ILE A 4 -25.80 36.33 -12.08
C ILE A 4 -25.50 34.83 -12.03
N PRO A 5 -25.58 34.10 -13.17
CA PRO A 5 -25.18 32.68 -13.16
C PRO A 5 -23.70 32.63 -12.74
N GLY A 6 -23.43 32.01 -11.60
CA GLY A 6 -22.04 31.71 -11.22
C GLY A 6 -21.38 30.87 -12.29
N ALA A 7 -20.09 31.05 -12.50
CA ALA A 7 -19.32 30.17 -13.38
C ALA A 7 -19.60 28.69 -12.96
N ARG A 8 -19.88 27.84 -13.94
CA ARG A 8 -20.06 26.41 -13.69
C ARG A 8 -18.79 25.90 -13.00
N PRO A 9 -18.90 25.21 -11.86
CA PRO A 9 -17.72 24.61 -11.24
C PRO A 9 -16.97 23.79 -12.30
N PRO A 10 -15.61 23.85 -12.32
CA PRO A 10 -14.83 23.03 -13.25
C PRO A 10 -15.17 21.55 -13.04
N ASP A 11 -15.14 20.78 -14.11
CA ASP A 11 -15.29 19.33 -14.02
C ASP A 11 -14.19 18.79 -13.09
N PRO A 12 -14.46 17.80 -12.21
CA PRO A 12 -13.41 17.19 -11.40
C PRO A 12 -12.19 16.73 -12.19
N LYS A 13 -12.38 16.37 -13.46
CA LYS A 13 -11.30 15.99 -14.38
C LYS A 13 -10.41 17.17 -14.80
N ASP A 14 -10.93 18.39 -14.77
CA ASP A 14 -10.20 19.59 -15.20
C ASP A 14 -9.39 20.24 -14.06
N LEU A 15 -9.56 19.74 -12.84
CA LEU A 15 -8.82 20.24 -11.70
C LEU A 15 -7.37 19.76 -11.76
N VAL A 16 -6.43 20.72 -11.77
CA VAL A 16 -5.00 20.43 -11.72
C VAL A 16 -4.70 19.61 -10.45
N ARG A 17 -4.24 18.39 -10.65
CA ARG A 17 -3.81 17.53 -9.56
C ARG A 17 -2.40 17.92 -9.11
N VAL A 18 -2.14 17.79 -7.83
CA VAL A 18 -0.78 17.81 -7.31
C VAL A 18 -0.11 16.51 -7.78
N ARG A 19 0.54 16.55 -8.96
CA ARG A 19 1.04 15.39 -9.70
C ARG A 19 2.02 14.54 -8.91
N ASP A 20 2.73 15.12 -7.95
CA ASP A 20 3.91 14.50 -7.35
C ASP A 20 3.68 13.80 -6.02
N ARG A 21 2.44 13.75 -5.48
CA ARG A 21 2.18 13.18 -4.15
C ARG A 21 0.89 12.38 -4.09
N LEU A 22 1.01 11.10 -3.77
CA LEU A 22 -0.13 10.30 -3.34
C LEU A 22 -0.61 10.84 -1.98
N THR A 23 -1.76 11.49 -1.97
CA THR A 23 -2.37 12.05 -0.75
C THR A 23 -3.26 11.00 -0.10
N PHE A 24 -2.91 10.60 1.11
CA PHE A 24 -3.71 9.69 1.94
C PHE A 24 -4.50 10.48 2.98
N LEU A 25 -5.79 10.23 3.05
CA LEU A 25 -6.65 10.74 4.12
C LEU A 25 -7.28 9.56 4.87
N TYR A 26 -7.03 9.47 6.16
CA TYR A 26 -7.72 8.52 7.04
C TYR A 26 -8.83 9.24 7.81
N VAL A 27 -10.01 8.64 7.85
CA VAL A 27 -11.18 9.14 8.62
C VAL A 27 -11.87 7.98 9.33
N GLU A 28 -12.43 8.24 10.51
CA GLU A 28 -13.26 7.29 11.27
C GLU A 28 -14.40 8.00 12.00
N ARG A 29 -15.44 7.25 12.38
CA ARG A 29 -16.59 7.76 13.18
C ARG A 29 -17.21 9.03 12.62
N CYS A 30 -17.35 9.11 11.32
CA CYS A 30 -17.88 10.28 10.62
C CYS A 30 -18.88 9.91 9.53
N THR A 31 -19.53 10.93 8.99
CA THR A 31 -20.40 10.81 7.81
C THR A 31 -19.77 11.59 6.65
N ILE A 32 -19.66 10.94 5.50
CA ILE A 32 -19.08 11.52 4.30
C ILE A 32 -20.18 11.75 3.27
N ASN A 33 -20.33 13.01 2.85
CA ASN A 33 -21.27 13.43 1.81
C ASN A 33 -20.53 14.15 0.70
N ARG A 34 -21.21 14.34 -0.45
CA ARG A 34 -20.74 15.19 -1.54
C ARG A 34 -21.21 16.61 -1.33
N ASP A 35 -20.33 17.57 -1.58
CA ASP A 35 -20.65 18.98 -1.76
C ASP A 35 -19.92 19.49 -3.02
N SER A 36 -20.66 19.63 -4.13
CA SER A 36 -20.11 19.98 -5.45
C SER A 36 -18.97 19.04 -5.88
N ASN A 37 -17.75 19.52 -6.01
CA ASN A 37 -16.54 18.75 -6.37
C ASN A 37 -15.68 18.39 -5.15
N ALA A 38 -16.26 18.45 -3.95
CA ALA A 38 -15.61 18.10 -2.71
C ALA A 38 -16.40 17.02 -1.98
N ILE A 39 -15.75 16.40 -1.00
CA ILE A 39 -16.44 15.64 0.04
C ILE A 39 -16.49 16.47 1.31
N THR A 40 -17.58 16.33 2.06
CA THR A 40 -17.68 16.80 3.45
C THR A 40 -17.46 15.63 4.38
N VAL A 41 -16.64 15.83 5.40
CA VAL A 41 -16.42 14.87 6.50
C VAL A 41 -17.01 15.50 7.75
N ALA A 42 -18.11 14.96 8.22
CA ALA A 42 -18.84 15.44 9.39
C ALA A 42 -18.67 14.49 10.56
N ASP A 43 -18.17 14.97 11.67
CA ASP A 43 -18.02 14.25 12.94
C ASP A 43 -18.53 15.06 14.14
N GLY A 44 -18.24 14.62 15.37
CA GLY A 44 -18.62 15.33 16.60
C GLY A 44 -17.91 16.68 16.81
N HIS A 45 -16.87 17.00 16.04
CA HIS A 45 -16.09 18.23 16.13
C HIS A 45 -16.49 19.28 15.08
N GLY A 46 -17.17 18.86 14.01
CA GLY A 46 -17.63 19.76 12.96
C GLY A 46 -17.66 19.13 11.57
N ILE A 47 -17.59 19.99 10.55
CA ILE A 47 -17.59 19.60 9.14
C ILE A 47 -16.33 20.12 8.48
N ALA A 48 -15.51 19.21 7.93
CA ALA A 48 -14.38 19.53 7.08
C ALA A 48 -14.75 19.35 5.61
N HIS A 49 -14.35 20.29 4.75
CA HIS A 49 -14.50 20.21 3.30
C HIS A 49 -13.15 19.79 2.68
N VAL A 50 -13.16 18.72 1.92
CA VAL A 50 -11.95 18.19 1.27
C VAL A 50 -12.20 18.11 -0.23
N PRO A 51 -11.46 18.89 -1.06
CA PRO A 51 -11.56 18.80 -2.51
C PRO A 51 -11.25 17.38 -2.98
N ALA A 52 -12.16 16.76 -3.76
CA ALA A 52 -11.99 15.37 -4.19
C ALA A 52 -10.73 15.20 -5.05
N ALA A 53 -10.38 16.17 -5.89
CA ALA A 53 -9.18 16.15 -6.72
C ALA A 53 -7.85 16.22 -5.94
N ALA A 54 -7.87 16.65 -4.67
CA ALA A 54 -6.69 16.66 -3.82
C ALA A 54 -6.41 15.29 -3.15
N LEU A 55 -7.35 14.34 -3.27
CA LEU A 55 -7.24 13.02 -2.67
C LEU A 55 -6.83 11.99 -3.71
N SER A 56 -5.82 11.21 -3.39
CA SER A 56 -5.49 10.00 -4.15
C SER A 56 -6.05 8.75 -3.49
N VAL A 57 -6.09 8.73 -2.16
CA VAL A 57 -6.56 7.58 -1.38
C VAL A 57 -7.36 8.04 -0.17
N LEU A 58 -8.58 7.55 -0.05
CA LEU A 58 -9.41 7.72 1.14
C LEU A 58 -9.48 6.41 1.93
N LEU A 59 -8.95 6.42 3.15
CA LEU A 59 -8.97 5.29 4.07
C LEU A 59 -10.16 5.44 5.03
N LEU A 60 -11.13 4.55 4.93
CA LEU A 60 -12.35 4.53 5.73
C LEU A 60 -12.18 3.60 6.93
N GLY A 61 -12.05 4.16 8.11
CA GLY A 61 -11.98 3.44 9.38
C GLY A 61 -13.37 3.07 9.96
N PRO A 62 -13.39 2.50 11.17
CA PRO A 62 -14.63 2.10 11.82
C PRO A 62 -15.62 3.24 12.01
N GLY A 63 -16.92 2.95 11.87
CA GLY A 63 -18.00 3.92 12.12
C GLY A 63 -18.19 4.97 11.03
N VAL A 64 -17.51 4.83 9.87
CA VAL A 64 -17.72 5.72 8.72
C VAL A 64 -19.00 5.34 7.98
N ARG A 65 -19.77 6.37 7.63
CA ARG A 65 -20.89 6.29 6.68
C ARG A 65 -20.54 7.13 5.46
N ILE A 66 -20.69 6.56 4.28
CA ILE A 66 -20.40 7.26 3.02
C ILE A 66 -21.59 7.18 2.09
N THR A 67 -21.97 8.30 1.47
CA THR A 67 -23.07 8.36 0.51
C THR A 67 -22.61 7.94 -0.88
N HIS A 68 -23.54 7.41 -1.69
CA HIS A 68 -23.29 7.07 -3.08
C HIS A 68 -22.73 8.27 -3.89
N SER A 69 -23.27 9.48 -3.66
CA SER A 69 -22.79 10.69 -4.35
C SER A 69 -21.35 11.06 -3.99
N ALA A 70 -20.92 10.79 -2.73
CA ALA A 70 -19.53 10.97 -2.32
C ALA A 70 -18.61 9.94 -3.00
N VAL A 71 -19.03 8.67 -3.11
CA VAL A 71 -18.30 7.65 -3.85
C VAL A 71 -18.17 8.03 -5.33
N SER A 72 -19.24 8.55 -5.95
CA SER A 72 -19.24 9.00 -7.35
C SER A 72 -18.20 10.10 -7.59
N VAL A 73 -18.20 11.19 -6.80
CA VAL A 73 -17.25 12.29 -7.01
C VAL A 73 -15.80 11.85 -6.75
N LEU A 74 -15.55 10.96 -5.78
CA LEU A 74 -14.23 10.39 -5.54
C LEU A 74 -13.76 9.53 -6.71
N SER A 75 -14.65 8.70 -7.27
CA SER A 75 -14.36 7.88 -8.45
C SER A 75 -14.09 8.74 -9.68
N GLU A 76 -14.92 9.76 -9.94
CA GLU A 76 -14.72 10.74 -11.03
C GLU A 76 -13.39 11.49 -10.90
N SER A 77 -12.94 11.74 -9.66
CA SER A 77 -11.65 12.37 -9.36
C SER A 77 -10.47 11.40 -9.34
N GLY A 78 -10.68 10.12 -9.62
CA GLY A 78 -9.64 9.08 -9.64
C GLY A 78 -9.11 8.67 -8.28
N SER A 79 -9.87 8.90 -7.21
CA SER A 79 -9.48 8.52 -5.85
C SER A 79 -9.80 7.05 -5.57
N THR A 80 -8.86 6.31 -5.00
CA THR A 80 -9.09 4.96 -4.49
C THR A 80 -9.70 5.03 -3.09
N ILE A 81 -10.74 4.24 -2.85
CA ILE A 81 -11.38 4.14 -1.53
C ILE A 81 -10.99 2.80 -0.92
N VAL A 82 -10.51 2.82 0.33
CA VAL A 82 -10.07 1.60 1.03
C VAL A 82 -10.76 1.51 2.38
N TRP A 83 -11.46 0.43 2.65
CA TRP A 83 -12.02 0.11 3.97
C TRP A 83 -10.97 -0.56 4.81
N VAL A 84 -10.66 0.06 5.95
CA VAL A 84 -9.61 -0.37 6.86
C VAL A 84 -10.14 -0.49 8.29
N GLY A 85 -9.40 -1.18 9.15
CA GLY A 85 -9.67 -1.19 10.57
C GLY A 85 -9.26 0.11 11.25
N GLU A 86 -9.43 0.15 12.56
CA GLU A 86 -9.04 1.29 13.39
C GLU A 86 -7.60 1.69 13.11
N ASN A 87 -7.39 2.98 12.84
CA ASN A 87 -6.08 3.56 12.49
C ASN A 87 -5.37 2.91 11.29
N GLY A 88 -6.12 2.34 10.35
CA GLY A 88 -5.56 1.76 9.13
C GLY A 88 -4.91 0.38 9.28
N VAL A 89 -4.91 -0.22 10.48
CA VAL A 89 -4.15 -1.44 10.78
C VAL A 89 -4.72 -2.76 10.25
N ARG A 90 -5.86 -2.74 9.59
CA ARG A 90 -6.47 -3.88 8.90
C ARG A 90 -7.01 -3.44 7.56
N TYR A 91 -6.87 -4.28 6.57
CA TYR A 91 -7.49 -4.09 5.27
C TYR A 91 -8.73 -4.99 5.17
N TYR A 92 -9.83 -4.47 4.65
CA TYR A 92 -11.07 -5.22 4.43
C TYR A 92 -11.47 -5.26 2.96
N ALA A 93 -11.55 -4.10 2.29
CA ALA A 93 -11.98 -3.98 0.90
C ALA A 93 -11.45 -2.70 0.27
N HIS A 94 -11.53 -2.59 -1.05
CA HIS A 94 -11.24 -1.34 -1.76
C HIS A 94 -12.12 -1.18 -3.00
N GLY A 95 -12.28 0.07 -3.44
CA GLY A 95 -12.84 0.44 -4.71
C GLY A 95 -11.81 1.24 -5.51
N THR A 96 -11.43 0.73 -6.69
CA THR A 96 -10.52 1.41 -7.61
C THR A 96 -11.33 2.16 -8.65
N PRO A 97 -11.02 3.45 -8.93
CA PRO A 97 -11.71 4.21 -9.96
C PRO A 97 -11.40 3.64 -11.35
N PRO A 98 -12.35 3.70 -12.31
CA PRO A 98 -12.17 3.15 -13.67
C PRO A 98 -11.06 3.87 -14.47
N SER A 99 -10.74 5.12 -14.14
CA SER A 99 -9.66 5.89 -14.74
C SER A 99 -8.27 5.55 -14.21
N ARG A 100 -8.13 4.52 -13.36
CA ARG A 100 -6.83 4.13 -12.79
C ARG A 100 -5.94 3.48 -13.84
N SER A 101 -4.70 3.94 -13.95
CA SER A 101 -3.69 3.33 -14.81
C SER A 101 -3.37 1.89 -14.38
N SER A 102 -3.28 0.96 -15.34
CA SER A 102 -2.84 -0.43 -15.13
C SER A 102 -1.31 -0.61 -15.21
N ARG A 103 -0.54 0.45 -15.50
CA ARG A 103 0.91 0.37 -15.79
C ARG A 103 1.72 -0.31 -14.71
N LEU A 104 1.48 0.02 -13.44
CA LEU A 104 2.17 -0.64 -12.31
C LEU A 104 1.77 -2.11 -12.18
N LEU A 105 0.51 -2.45 -12.44
CA LEU A 105 0.04 -3.84 -12.46
C LEU A 105 0.70 -4.63 -13.58
N GLU A 106 0.78 -4.07 -14.79
CA GLU A 106 1.42 -4.70 -15.94
C GLU A 106 2.93 -4.88 -15.72
N ALA A 107 3.60 -3.86 -15.17
CA ALA A 107 5.02 -3.96 -14.78
C ALA A 107 5.23 -5.04 -13.72
N GLN A 108 4.36 -5.10 -12.70
CA GLN A 108 4.41 -6.15 -11.68
C GLN A 108 4.21 -7.54 -12.29
N ALA A 109 3.19 -7.71 -13.13
CA ALA A 109 2.89 -8.99 -13.78
C ALA A 109 4.06 -9.45 -14.65
N ARG A 110 4.64 -8.56 -15.46
CA ARG A 110 5.83 -8.83 -16.28
C ARG A 110 7.01 -9.26 -15.42
N ALA A 111 7.31 -8.48 -14.37
CA ALA A 111 8.45 -8.75 -13.51
C ALA A 111 8.31 -10.06 -12.70
N VAL A 112 7.08 -10.45 -12.31
CA VAL A 112 6.82 -11.72 -11.61
C VAL A 112 6.92 -12.92 -12.57
N SER A 113 6.48 -12.74 -13.83
CA SER A 113 6.42 -13.82 -14.82
C SER A 113 7.79 -14.15 -15.45
N ASP A 114 8.69 -13.17 -15.50
CA ASP A 114 10.07 -13.36 -15.99
C ASP A 114 11.01 -13.77 -14.84
N PRO A 115 11.62 -14.96 -14.85
CA PRO A 115 12.49 -15.42 -13.78
C PRO A 115 13.70 -14.51 -13.50
N SER A 116 14.27 -13.85 -14.53
CA SER A 116 15.41 -12.96 -14.40
C SER A 116 15.01 -11.64 -13.73
N MET A 117 13.91 -11.03 -14.18
CA MET A 117 13.34 -9.82 -13.56
C MET A 117 12.92 -10.10 -12.11
N ARG A 118 12.24 -11.23 -11.89
CA ARG A 118 11.81 -11.65 -10.55
C ARG A 118 12.99 -11.77 -9.59
N LEU A 119 14.07 -12.40 -10.02
CA LEU A 119 15.29 -12.52 -9.21
C LEU A 119 15.93 -11.16 -8.95
N THR A 120 15.92 -10.27 -9.93
CA THR A 120 16.42 -8.90 -9.79
C THR A 120 15.63 -8.13 -8.73
N VAL A 121 14.29 -8.15 -8.79
CA VAL A 121 13.43 -7.53 -7.76
C VAL A 121 13.70 -8.13 -6.38
N ALA A 122 13.73 -9.46 -6.26
CA ALA A 122 14.01 -10.12 -4.99
C ALA A 122 15.37 -9.71 -4.42
N ARG A 123 16.43 -9.64 -5.22
CA ARG A 123 17.76 -9.16 -4.77
C ARG A 123 17.70 -7.72 -4.28
N ASN A 124 16.98 -6.84 -4.97
CA ASN A 124 16.82 -5.45 -4.53
C ASN A 124 16.04 -5.35 -3.21
N MET A 125 15.00 -6.16 -3.00
CA MET A 125 14.33 -6.24 -1.70
C MET A 125 15.30 -6.60 -0.56
N TYR A 126 16.23 -7.53 -0.81
CA TYR A 126 17.25 -7.87 0.18
C TYR A 126 18.25 -6.74 0.40
N LEU A 127 18.67 -6.04 -0.66
CA LEU A 127 19.54 -4.86 -0.54
C LEU A 127 18.89 -3.73 0.25
N MET A 128 17.61 -3.46 0.03
CA MET A 128 16.87 -2.45 0.79
C MET A 128 16.78 -2.80 2.29
N ARG A 129 16.69 -4.08 2.62
CA ARG A 129 16.66 -4.55 4.01
C ARG A 129 18.03 -4.61 4.66
N PHE A 130 19.09 -4.85 3.88
CA PHE A 130 20.43 -5.18 4.33
C PHE A 130 21.48 -4.38 3.55
N ALA A 131 21.42 -3.05 3.72
CA ALA A 131 22.32 -2.14 3.05
C ALA A 131 23.82 -2.51 3.29
N GLY A 132 24.63 -2.40 2.26
CA GLY A 132 26.08 -2.62 2.32
C GLY A 132 26.55 -4.06 2.05
N GLU A 133 25.66 -5.00 1.74
CA GLU A 133 26.05 -6.35 1.33
C GLU A 133 25.99 -6.55 -0.18
N ASP A 134 27.03 -7.19 -0.74
CA ASP A 134 26.96 -7.67 -2.12
C ASP A 134 26.13 -8.95 -2.20
N VAL A 135 24.93 -8.82 -2.74
CA VAL A 135 23.99 -9.93 -2.97
C VAL A 135 23.87 -10.30 -4.46
N SER A 136 24.65 -9.67 -5.34
CA SER A 136 24.52 -9.76 -6.80
C SER A 136 24.65 -11.19 -7.34
N LYS A 137 25.46 -12.02 -6.70
CA LYS A 137 25.74 -13.42 -7.10
C LYS A 137 24.96 -14.46 -6.30
N LEU A 138 24.16 -14.04 -5.32
CA LEU A 138 23.46 -14.99 -4.46
C LEU A 138 22.18 -15.52 -5.11
N SER A 139 21.93 -16.82 -4.93
CA SER A 139 20.66 -17.44 -5.25
C SER A 139 19.59 -17.04 -4.21
N LEU A 140 18.30 -17.19 -4.55
CA LEU A 140 17.20 -16.94 -3.60
C LEU A 140 17.32 -17.80 -2.32
N GLN A 141 17.80 -19.04 -2.45
CA GLN A 141 18.04 -19.91 -1.30
C GLN A 141 19.10 -19.35 -0.36
N GLN A 142 20.23 -18.84 -0.92
CA GLN A 142 21.29 -18.21 -0.13
C GLN A 142 20.81 -16.92 0.52
N LEU A 143 20.04 -16.09 -0.20
CA LEU A 143 19.43 -14.88 0.34
C LEU A 143 18.53 -15.19 1.53
N ARG A 144 17.62 -16.17 1.41
CA ARG A 144 16.75 -16.62 2.51
C ARG A 144 17.54 -17.14 3.72
N GLY A 145 18.61 -17.88 3.47
CA GLY A 145 19.49 -18.36 4.55
C GLY A 145 20.14 -17.22 5.34
N ARG A 146 20.68 -16.22 4.62
CA ARG A 146 21.28 -15.01 5.23
C ARG A 146 20.22 -14.20 6.01
N GLU A 147 19.04 -14.02 5.40
CA GLU A 147 17.92 -13.36 6.05
C GLU A 147 17.57 -14.01 7.39
N GLY A 148 17.35 -15.33 7.39
CA GLY A 148 17.04 -16.07 8.61
C GLY A 148 18.10 -15.91 9.70
N ALA A 149 19.38 -15.87 9.34
CA ALA A 149 20.47 -15.62 10.31
C ALA A 149 20.40 -14.19 10.88
N ARG A 150 20.13 -13.18 10.04
CA ARG A 150 20.01 -11.78 10.47
C ARG A 150 18.79 -11.53 11.35
N VAL A 151 17.65 -12.06 10.96
CA VAL A 151 16.42 -11.93 11.75
C VAL A 151 16.60 -12.56 13.12
N ARG A 152 17.23 -13.75 13.22
CA ARG A 152 17.57 -14.36 14.51
C ARG A 152 18.52 -13.51 15.34
N ARG A 153 19.48 -12.81 14.71
CA ARG A 153 20.36 -11.88 15.41
C ARG A 153 19.58 -10.68 15.94
N LEU A 154 18.73 -10.06 15.13
CA LEU A 154 17.90 -8.93 15.54
C LEU A 154 17.02 -9.28 16.74
N TYR A 155 16.36 -10.42 16.74
CA TYR A 155 15.58 -10.87 17.89
C TYR A 155 16.42 -10.97 19.17
N ARG A 156 17.65 -11.52 19.09
CA ARG A 156 18.56 -11.60 20.23
C ARG A 156 19.03 -10.22 20.70
N GLU A 157 19.36 -9.33 19.77
CA GLU A 157 19.77 -7.95 20.08
C GLU A 157 18.65 -7.19 20.80
N HIS A 158 17.40 -7.29 20.32
CA HIS A 158 16.25 -6.66 20.97
C HIS A 158 15.91 -7.31 22.31
N SER A 159 16.01 -8.62 22.43
CA SER A 159 15.86 -9.33 23.72
C SER A 159 16.89 -8.84 24.76
N GLN A 160 18.16 -8.71 24.37
CA GLN A 160 19.20 -8.17 25.26
C GLN A 160 18.96 -6.70 25.60
N ARG A 161 18.56 -5.87 24.64
CA ARG A 161 18.29 -4.45 24.84
C ARG A 161 17.13 -4.19 25.80
N THR A 162 16.08 -5.00 25.74
CA THR A 162 14.84 -4.81 26.50
C THR A 162 14.75 -5.65 27.75
N GLY A 163 15.61 -6.68 27.90
CA GLY A 163 15.51 -7.67 28.96
C GLY A 163 14.38 -8.69 28.80
N VAL A 164 13.62 -8.62 27.69
CA VAL A 164 12.52 -9.55 27.40
C VAL A 164 13.09 -10.88 26.93
N PRO A 165 12.78 -12.03 27.58
CA PRO A 165 13.24 -13.32 27.13
C PRO A 165 12.76 -13.66 25.73
N TRP A 166 13.65 -14.20 24.88
CA TRP A 166 13.35 -14.65 23.54
C TRP A 166 13.89 -16.06 23.31
N ASP A 167 13.03 -16.97 22.94
CA ASP A 167 13.40 -18.33 22.53
C ASP A 167 13.22 -18.49 21.01
N ARG A 168 11.96 -18.45 20.56
CA ARG A 168 11.60 -18.64 19.15
C ARG A 168 10.32 -17.89 18.79
N ARG A 169 10.10 -17.75 17.49
CA ARG A 169 8.84 -17.27 16.95
C ARG A 169 7.78 -18.35 17.09
N GLU A 170 6.78 -18.08 17.91
CA GLU A 170 5.58 -18.90 18.06
C GLU A 170 4.42 -18.15 17.39
N TYR A 171 3.69 -18.85 16.54
CA TYR A 171 2.53 -18.30 15.86
C TYR A 171 1.51 -19.41 15.66
N ASP A 172 0.39 -19.31 16.35
CA ASP A 172 -0.81 -20.08 16.09
C ASP A 172 -1.89 -19.15 15.52
N PRO A 173 -2.39 -19.38 14.30
CA PRO A 173 -3.46 -18.56 13.73
C PRO A 173 -4.79 -18.70 14.47
N ASP A 174 -5.00 -19.82 15.16
CA ASP A 174 -6.26 -20.15 15.84
C ASP A 174 -6.24 -19.80 17.35
N ASP A 175 -5.03 -19.65 17.95
CA ASP A 175 -4.87 -19.22 19.33
C ASP A 175 -3.87 -18.08 19.46
N PHE A 176 -4.41 -16.86 19.51
CA PHE A 176 -3.61 -15.63 19.56
C PHE A 176 -3.05 -15.34 20.96
N ASP A 177 -3.63 -15.93 22.00
CA ASP A 177 -3.35 -15.64 23.40
C ASP A 177 -2.37 -16.66 24.04
N ASP A 178 -2.09 -17.78 23.38
CA ASP A 178 -1.22 -18.85 23.92
C ASP A 178 0.30 -18.58 23.76
N GLY A 179 0.70 -17.52 23.09
CA GLY A 179 2.10 -17.17 22.90
C GLY A 179 2.67 -16.30 24.03
N SER A 180 4.02 -16.26 24.16
CA SER A 180 4.68 -15.29 25.02
C SER A 180 4.26 -13.85 24.66
N VAL A 181 4.31 -12.93 25.64
CA VAL A 181 3.90 -11.51 25.48
C VAL A 181 4.55 -10.89 24.25
N VAL A 182 5.83 -11.16 24.00
CA VAL A 182 6.53 -10.65 22.81
C VAL A 182 6.02 -11.29 21.51
N ASN A 183 5.60 -12.56 21.52
CA ASN A 183 5.01 -13.20 20.35
C ASN A 183 3.62 -12.66 20.03
N GLN A 184 2.80 -12.37 21.04
CA GLN A 184 1.51 -11.68 20.88
C GLN A 184 1.72 -10.26 20.30
N ALA A 185 2.68 -9.49 20.85
CA ALA A 185 3.03 -8.17 20.33
C ALA A 185 3.52 -8.20 18.89
N LEU A 186 4.40 -9.17 18.52
CA LEU A 186 4.87 -9.38 17.14
C LEU A 186 3.74 -9.72 16.18
N SER A 187 2.80 -10.58 16.60
CA SER A 187 1.66 -10.96 15.78
C SER A 187 0.75 -9.77 15.51
N ALA A 188 0.46 -8.97 16.55
CA ALA A 188 -0.35 -7.76 16.43
C ALA A 188 0.34 -6.68 15.57
N ALA A 189 1.64 -6.43 15.79
CA ALA A 189 2.43 -5.47 15.03
C ALA A 189 2.55 -5.86 13.55
N ASN A 190 2.81 -7.13 13.26
CA ASN A 190 2.88 -7.62 11.87
C ASN A 190 1.51 -7.56 11.17
N SER A 191 0.43 -7.90 11.86
CA SER A 191 -0.92 -7.76 11.30
C SER A 191 -1.26 -6.31 10.99
N ALA A 192 -0.81 -5.36 11.83
CA ALA A 192 -1.01 -3.94 11.62
C ALA A 192 -0.28 -3.45 10.35
N ILE A 193 1.01 -3.77 10.19
CA ILE A 193 1.77 -3.34 9.02
C ILE A 193 1.26 -3.99 7.72
N TYR A 194 0.77 -5.24 7.77
CA TYR A 194 0.14 -5.88 6.62
C TYR A 194 -1.08 -5.11 6.13
N GLY A 195 -1.90 -4.57 7.03
CA GLY A 195 -3.06 -3.75 6.65
C GLY A 195 -2.65 -2.48 5.94
N VAL A 196 -1.65 -1.76 6.47
CA VAL A 196 -1.12 -0.52 5.89
C VAL A 196 -0.51 -0.77 4.51
N VAL A 197 0.37 -1.75 4.40
CA VAL A 197 1.02 -2.11 3.12
C VAL A 197 0.00 -2.56 2.08
N HIS A 198 -1.00 -3.35 2.48
CA HIS A 198 -2.07 -3.79 1.58
C HIS A 198 -2.84 -2.60 1.01
N ALA A 199 -3.20 -1.63 1.85
CA ALA A 199 -3.88 -0.42 1.41
C ALA A 199 -3.06 0.37 0.37
N VAL A 200 -1.74 0.47 0.55
CA VAL A 200 -0.85 1.13 -0.43
C VAL A 200 -0.77 0.35 -1.74
N ILE A 201 -0.61 -0.98 -1.69
CA ILE A 201 -0.51 -1.84 -2.89
C ILE A 201 -1.75 -1.68 -3.76
N VAL A 202 -2.96 -1.77 -3.18
CA VAL A 202 -4.21 -1.61 -3.94
C VAL A 202 -4.43 -0.17 -4.40
N ALA A 203 -3.98 0.82 -3.61
CA ALA A 203 -4.02 2.22 -3.98
C ALA A 203 -3.15 2.52 -5.21
N LEU A 204 -2.05 1.80 -5.40
CA LEU A 204 -1.20 1.86 -6.58
C LEU A 204 -1.74 1.06 -7.78
N GLY A 205 -2.84 0.33 -7.62
CA GLY A 205 -3.39 -0.58 -8.63
C GLY A 205 -2.62 -1.89 -8.78
N CYS A 206 -1.62 -2.15 -7.93
CA CYS A 206 -0.87 -3.41 -7.93
C CYS A 206 -1.70 -4.57 -7.37
N SER A 207 -1.36 -5.79 -7.76
CA SER A 207 -1.98 -7.00 -7.22
C SER A 207 -1.33 -7.43 -5.91
N PRO A 208 -2.10 -7.59 -4.82
CA PRO A 208 -1.57 -8.11 -3.55
C PRO A 208 -1.04 -9.54 -3.64
N GLY A 209 -1.53 -10.33 -4.62
CA GLY A 209 -1.18 -11.73 -4.80
C GLY A 209 0.07 -12.00 -5.64
N LEU A 210 0.54 -11.03 -6.44
CA LEU A 210 1.69 -11.20 -7.31
C LEU A 210 3.00 -10.85 -6.58
N GLY A 211 3.47 -11.76 -5.72
CA GLY A 211 4.71 -11.62 -4.95
C GLY A 211 5.94 -12.13 -5.68
N PHE A 212 7.10 -11.61 -5.30
CA PHE A 212 8.41 -11.95 -5.86
C PHE A 212 9.12 -13.04 -5.06
N VAL A 213 9.05 -12.97 -3.74
CA VAL A 213 9.64 -13.92 -2.80
C VAL A 213 8.56 -14.88 -2.26
N HIS A 214 7.46 -14.34 -1.76
CA HIS A 214 6.29 -15.12 -1.36
C HIS A 214 5.41 -15.43 -2.57
N ASN A 215 4.73 -16.57 -2.55
CA ASN A 215 3.76 -16.98 -3.56
C ASN A 215 2.65 -17.87 -2.96
N GLY A 216 1.58 -18.10 -3.73
CA GLY A 216 0.51 -19.05 -3.38
C GLY A 216 -0.55 -18.48 -2.44
N THR A 217 -0.46 -17.23 -2.00
CA THR A 217 -1.49 -16.56 -1.21
C THR A 217 -1.89 -15.22 -1.82
N TYR A 218 -3.12 -14.78 -1.57
CA TYR A 218 -3.60 -13.46 -2.01
C TYR A 218 -2.80 -12.29 -1.40
N ARG A 219 -1.98 -12.53 -0.38
CA ARG A 219 -1.15 -11.54 0.29
C ARG A 219 0.35 -11.69 0.02
N SER A 220 0.73 -12.44 -1.02
CA SER A 220 2.15 -12.71 -1.31
C SER A 220 2.97 -11.43 -1.45
N PHE A 221 2.50 -10.45 -2.23
CA PHE A 221 3.19 -9.17 -2.39
C PHE A 221 3.09 -8.29 -1.14
N VAL A 222 2.00 -8.40 -0.36
CA VAL A 222 1.89 -7.70 0.92
C VAL A 222 2.98 -8.17 1.90
N TYR A 223 3.25 -9.46 1.96
CA TYR A 223 4.34 -10.00 2.79
C TYR A 223 5.70 -9.53 2.31
N ASP A 224 5.94 -9.56 0.99
CA ASP A 224 7.18 -9.10 0.39
C ASP A 224 7.52 -7.66 0.77
N ILE A 225 6.56 -6.75 0.60
CA ILE A 225 6.75 -5.33 0.90
C ILE A 225 6.80 -5.06 2.41
N ALA A 226 5.96 -5.73 3.20
CA ALA A 226 5.98 -5.56 4.65
C ALA A 226 7.32 -6.00 5.26
N ASP A 227 7.95 -7.02 4.70
CA ASP A 227 9.25 -7.51 5.16
C ASP A 227 10.37 -6.47 5.03
N LEU A 228 10.22 -5.46 4.17
CA LEU A 228 11.17 -4.35 4.08
C LEU A 228 11.25 -3.54 5.39
N TYR A 229 10.19 -3.55 6.18
CA TYR A 229 10.05 -2.67 7.34
C TYR A 229 10.07 -3.42 8.68
N LYS A 230 9.88 -4.75 8.70
CA LYS A 230 9.78 -5.51 9.96
C LYS A 230 10.98 -5.33 10.88
N ALA A 231 12.19 -5.35 10.31
CA ALA A 231 13.43 -5.24 11.08
C ALA A 231 13.54 -3.93 11.85
N ASN A 232 13.10 -2.83 11.23
CA ASN A 232 13.28 -1.48 11.76
C ASN A 232 12.00 -0.92 12.42
N LEU A 233 10.87 -1.62 12.32
CA LEU A 233 9.60 -1.12 12.83
C LEU A 233 8.91 -2.15 13.73
N THR A 234 8.42 -3.28 13.21
CA THR A 234 7.57 -4.16 14.03
C THR A 234 8.33 -4.97 15.07
N ILE A 235 9.57 -5.37 14.77
CA ILE A 235 10.40 -6.13 15.74
C ILE A 235 10.76 -5.26 16.95
N PRO A 236 11.38 -4.07 16.80
CA PRO A 236 11.68 -3.23 17.96
C PRO A 236 10.43 -2.85 18.76
N ILE A 237 9.33 -2.46 18.10
CA ILE A 237 8.06 -2.11 18.76
C ILE A 237 7.55 -3.28 19.62
N ALA A 238 7.57 -4.50 19.09
CA ALA A 238 7.06 -5.64 19.82
C ALA A 238 7.85 -5.93 21.10
N PHE A 239 9.16 -5.78 21.07
CA PHE A 239 10.00 -5.92 22.25
C PHE A 239 9.81 -4.77 23.25
N ASP A 240 9.66 -3.54 22.78
CA ASP A 240 9.42 -2.38 23.63
C ASP A 240 8.06 -2.48 24.34
N VAL A 241 7.01 -2.90 23.62
CA VAL A 241 5.69 -3.15 24.21
C VAL A 241 5.75 -4.30 25.23
N ALA A 242 6.47 -5.38 24.91
CA ALA A 242 6.60 -6.52 25.82
C ALA A 242 7.41 -6.18 27.09
N ALA A 243 8.31 -5.20 27.03
CA ALA A 243 9.10 -4.73 28.17
C ALA A 243 8.36 -3.72 29.05
N SER A 244 7.29 -3.09 28.53
CA SER A 244 6.59 -2.01 29.21
C SER A 244 5.34 -2.55 29.93
N PRO A 245 5.26 -2.49 31.26
CA PRO A 245 4.04 -2.82 31.97
C PRO A 245 2.89 -1.92 31.50
N THR A 246 1.77 -2.50 31.12
CA THR A 246 0.58 -1.78 30.70
C THR A 246 -0.67 -2.53 31.17
N ASP A 247 -1.70 -1.81 31.60
CA ASP A 247 -3.03 -2.37 31.89
C ASP A 247 -3.81 -2.67 30.61
N GLU A 248 -3.30 -2.23 29.45
CA GLU A 248 -3.92 -2.45 28.15
C GLU A 248 -3.50 -3.81 27.57
N ALA A 249 -4.42 -4.46 26.83
CA ALA A 249 -4.10 -5.70 26.12
C ALA A 249 -2.89 -5.49 25.18
N VAL A 250 -1.89 -6.37 25.26
CA VAL A 250 -0.62 -6.31 24.52
C VAL A 250 -0.82 -6.07 23.03
N GLY A 251 -1.78 -6.78 22.42
CA GLY A 251 -2.11 -6.60 20.99
C GLY A 251 -2.62 -5.21 20.67
N THR A 252 -3.32 -4.54 21.59
CA THR A 252 -3.80 -3.16 21.41
C THR A 252 -2.65 -2.17 21.53
N ALA A 253 -1.81 -2.32 22.55
CA ALA A 253 -0.60 -1.50 22.73
C ALA A 253 0.32 -1.60 21.51
N ALA A 254 0.56 -2.82 20.99
CA ALA A 254 1.38 -3.03 19.81
C ALA A 254 0.79 -2.36 18.55
N ARG A 255 -0.52 -2.45 18.32
CA ARG A 255 -1.18 -1.78 17.19
C ARG A 255 -1.10 -0.26 17.29
N LYS A 256 -1.27 0.31 18.49
CA LYS A 256 -1.11 1.76 18.72
C LYS A 256 0.33 2.21 18.43
N ALA A 257 1.32 1.50 18.92
CA ALA A 257 2.72 1.81 18.68
C ALA A 257 3.08 1.73 17.18
N VAL A 258 2.59 0.72 16.46
CA VAL A 258 2.77 0.64 15.00
C VAL A 258 2.10 1.82 14.28
N ARG A 259 0.88 2.19 14.66
CA ARG A 259 0.18 3.36 14.09
C ARG A 259 1.01 4.63 14.23
N ASP A 260 1.54 4.87 15.43
CA ASP A 260 2.33 6.08 15.71
C ASP A 260 3.62 6.07 14.90
N ALA A 261 4.29 4.91 14.79
CA ALA A 261 5.46 4.72 13.94
C ALA A 261 5.16 4.87 12.43
N VAL A 262 4.03 4.39 11.93
CA VAL A 262 3.59 4.58 10.53
C VAL A 262 3.54 6.06 10.19
N ARG A 263 3.03 6.88 11.12
CA ARG A 263 2.93 8.34 10.96
C ARG A 263 4.31 9.00 11.07
N GLU A 264 5.10 8.67 12.08
CA GLU A 264 6.42 9.23 12.34
C GLU A 264 7.38 8.97 11.18
N PHE A 265 7.44 7.73 10.71
CA PHE A 265 8.33 7.30 9.62
C PHE A 265 7.76 7.56 8.22
N ARG A 266 6.58 8.16 8.11
CA ARG A 266 5.89 8.41 6.83
C ARG A 266 5.83 7.14 5.98
N LEU A 267 5.39 6.04 6.60
CA LEU A 267 5.49 4.71 5.99
C LEU A 267 4.68 4.58 4.69
N LEU A 268 3.55 5.27 4.57
CA LEU A 268 2.71 5.22 3.38
C LEU A 268 3.48 5.73 2.16
N GLU A 269 4.11 6.90 2.28
CA GLU A 269 4.88 7.53 1.19
C GLU A 269 6.15 6.72 0.86
N ARG A 270 6.83 6.20 1.89
CA ARG A 270 7.99 5.30 1.68
C ARG A 270 7.59 4.03 0.94
N CYS A 271 6.48 3.42 1.33
CA CYS A 271 5.98 2.20 0.68
C CYS A 271 5.67 2.44 -0.81
N VAL A 272 5.09 3.61 -1.16
CA VAL A 272 4.88 4.02 -2.56
C VAL A 272 6.21 4.11 -3.32
N ALA A 273 7.18 4.83 -2.75
CA ALA A 273 8.50 5.02 -3.38
C ALA A 273 9.24 3.68 -3.55
N ASP A 274 9.22 2.83 -2.53
CA ASP A 274 9.89 1.53 -2.54
C ASP A 274 9.27 0.58 -3.58
N ILE A 275 7.94 0.54 -3.71
CA ILE A 275 7.24 -0.27 -4.74
C ILE A 275 7.61 0.23 -6.15
N LYS A 276 7.54 1.53 -6.40
CA LYS A 276 7.92 2.13 -7.69
C LYS A 276 9.38 1.81 -8.02
N GLN A 277 10.29 1.99 -7.07
CA GLN A 277 11.71 1.67 -7.25
C GLN A 277 11.93 0.19 -7.59
N LEU A 278 11.29 -0.73 -6.89
CA LEU A 278 11.43 -2.18 -7.15
C LEU A 278 10.97 -2.58 -8.55
N LEU A 279 9.88 -2.00 -9.03
CA LEU A 279 9.37 -2.27 -10.37
C LEU A 279 10.21 -1.60 -11.47
N SER A 280 10.79 -0.42 -11.22
CA SER A 280 11.67 0.28 -12.16
C SER A 280 13.02 -0.41 -12.34
N VAL A 281 13.65 -0.91 -11.27
CA VAL A 281 14.94 -1.59 -11.30
C VAL A 281 14.90 -2.89 -12.13
N SER A 282 13.74 -3.53 -12.22
CA SER A 282 13.59 -4.73 -13.06
C SER A 282 13.57 -4.43 -14.56
N GLY A 283 13.50 -3.15 -14.97
CA GLY A 283 13.27 -2.74 -16.35
C GLY A 283 11.83 -2.97 -16.84
N ALA A 284 10.93 -3.39 -15.93
CA ALA A 284 9.54 -3.63 -16.25
C ALA A 284 8.73 -2.32 -16.33
N LEU A 285 9.21 -1.25 -15.66
CA LEU A 285 8.61 0.08 -15.69
C LEU A 285 9.60 1.06 -16.33
N ALA A 286 9.18 1.79 -17.35
CA ALA A 286 10.00 2.86 -17.95
C ALA A 286 10.02 4.08 -17.01
N ILE A 287 11.22 4.66 -16.83
CA ILE A 287 11.43 5.79 -15.88
C ILE A 287 10.77 7.09 -16.40
N GLU A 288 10.62 7.23 -17.72
CA GLU A 288 10.18 8.48 -18.37
C GLU A 288 8.69 8.78 -18.21
N ASP A 289 7.92 7.82 -17.75
CA ASP A 289 6.45 7.89 -17.74
C ASP A 289 5.85 7.96 -16.32
N ASP A 290 6.52 8.59 -15.39
CA ASP A 290 6.35 8.31 -13.96
C ASP A 290 5.04 8.81 -13.34
N ASP A 291 4.22 9.66 -13.95
CA ASP A 291 3.27 10.40 -13.13
C ASP A 291 1.78 10.23 -13.40
N ASP A 292 1.36 9.59 -14.48
CA ASP A 292 -0.07 9.44 -14.72
C ASP A 292 -0.63 8.13 -14.13
N LEU A 293 -0.99 8.17 -12.85
CA LEU A 293 -1.79 7.11 -12.22
C LEU A 293 -3.23 7.05 -12.79
N ILE A 294 -3.54 7.96 -13.70
CA ILE A 294 -4.84 8.06 -14.36
C ILE A 294 -4.60 8.22 -15.84
N VAL A 295 -5.26 7.37 -16.62
CA VAL A 295 -5.22 7.37 -18.07
C VAL A 295 -6.67 7.47 -18.57
N ASP A 296 -6.95 8.49 -19.35
CA ASP A 296 -8.26 8.63 -20.03
C ASP A 296 -8.27 7.95 -21.41
N ASP A 297 -7.10 7.59 -21.95
CA ASP A 297 -6.98 7.01 -23.29
C ASP A 297 -7.02 5.47 -23.24
N LEU A 298 -8.06 4.92 -23.82
CA LEU A 298 -8.14 3.49 -24.09
C LEU A 298 -7.16 3.13 -25.19
N ARG A 299 -6.30 2.15 -24.95
CA ARG A 299 -5.37 1.58 -25.94
C ARG A 299 -5.74 0.14 -26.23
N LEU A 300 -5.54 -0.29 -27.45
CA LEU A 300 -5.76 -1.68 -27.89
C LEU A 300 -4.40 -2.37 -28.02
N TRP A 301 -4.35 -3.65 -27.68
CA TRP A 301 -3.19 -4.48 -27.97
C TRP A 301 -3.24 -4.98 -29.41
N ASP A 302 -2.14 -4.87 -30.11
CA ASP A 302 -1.91 -5.38 -31.44
C ASP A 302 -0.72 -6.31 -31.45
N ASP A 303 -0.81 -7.41 -32.16
CA ASP A 303 0.24 -8.46 -32.22
C ASP A 303 1.50 -8.06 -33.00
N ARG A 304 1.40 -7.00 -33.83
CA ARG A 304 2.53 -6.49 -34.65
C ARG A 304 3.08 -5.19 -34.10
N GLU A 305 2.22 -4.25 -33.72
CA GLU A 305 2.61 -2.90 -33.29
C GLU A 305 2.65 -2.74 -31.75
N GLY A 306 2.22 -3.77 -31.02
CA GLY A 306 2.21 -3.79 -29.55
C GLY A 306 1.02 -3.05 -28.97
N THR A 307 0.99 -1.71 -29.02
CA THR A 307 -0.10 -0.91 -28.45
C THR A 307 -0.50 0.21 -29.40
N VAL A 308 -1.76 0.24 -29.79
CA VAL A 308 -2.34 1.23 -30.71
C VAL A 308 -3.45 2.03 -30.05
N ALA A 309 -3.73 3.24 -30.53
CA ALA A 309 -4.82 4.06 -30.03
C ALA A 309 -6.18 3.42 -30.32
N ALA A 310 -7.08 3.41 -29.33
CA ALA A 310 -8.46 2.99 -29.54
C ALA A 310 -9.27 4.08 -30.27
N GLY A 311 -10.32 3.68 -30.97
CA GLY A 311 -11.24 4.60 -31.65
C GLY A 311 -10.77 5.07 -33.03
N VAL A 312 -9.69 4.50 -33.57
CA VAL A 312 -9.27 4.72 -34.95
C VAL A 312 -10.10 3.81 -35.85
N SER A 313 -10.83 4.40 -36.82
CA SER A 313 -11.50 3.65 -37.87
C SER A 313 -10.43 3.18 -38.87
N TYR A 314 -10.16 1.87 -38.88
CA TYR A 314 -9.32 1.31 -39.94
C TYR A 314 -10.17 1.27 -41.23
N GLU A 315 -9.73 1.96 -42.27
CA GLU A 315 -10.29 1.73 -43.62
C GLU A 315 -9.97 0.27 -43.99
N GLU A 316 -11.01 -0.48 -44.37
CA GLU A 316 -10.82 -1.82 -44.91
C GLU A 316 -9.94 -1.68 -46.16
N SER A 317 -8.67 -1.98 -46.06
CA SER A 317 -7.85 -2.21 -47.24
C SER A 317 -8.27 -3.57 -47.80
N ASP A 318 -9.02 -3.52 -48.87
CA ASP A 318 -9.34 -4.69 -49.71
C ASP A 318 -8.07 -5.39 -50.16
N SER A 319 -7.59 -6.33 -49.38
CA SER A 319 -6.61 -7.32 -49.85
C SER A 319 -6.59 -8.51 -48.90
N TRP A 320 -7.40 -9.47 -49.22
CA TRP A 320 -7.28 -10.86 -48.73
C TRP A 320 -6.36 -11.64 -49.70
#